data_4e0db85cac8da383bb4d2439944c5d38
#
_entry.id   4e0db85cac8da383bb4d2439944c5d38
#
_cell.length_a   1.000
_cell.length_b   1.000
_cell.length_c   1.000
_cell.angle_alpha   90.00
_cell.angle_beta   90.00
_cell.angle_gamma   90.00
#
_symmetry.space_group_name_H-M   'P 1'
#
loop_
_entity.id
_entity.type
_entity.pdbx_description
1 polymer ?
#
loop_
_entity_poly.entity_id
_entity_poly.type
_entity_poly.pdbx_seq_one_letter_code
_entity_poly.pdbx_strand_id
1 'polypeptide(L)'
;MKFTLSILALLAIAFLVGCSAKDTRDNKLSNSEITKLGKKYGGVYVFNKKYYEEIQQSERKRKEAIKELKGRDLGGGLYAVDTKSVDQKFPQTLSNGKKYYTTYIDYERASKKILPNISSFYEDKIKRITGEEAYKYASVLPLYLYIDDNDEPVYISMSVSYSYKTKKYGFFGDEGRGFSLSRDEIRYTKGGNKFYIEDLEKQ
;
A
#
# COMPACT_ATOMS: atom_id res chain seq x y z
N MET A 1 28.51 -24.48 41.15
CA MET A 1 28.78 -24.15 39.74
C MET A 1 28.00 -24.98 38.73
N LYS A 2 27.77 -26.28 38.88
CA LYS A 2 26.99 -27.08 37.88
C LYS A 2 25.50 -26.69 37.82
N PHE A 3 24.91 -26.33 38.97
CA PHE A 3 23.47 -25.95 39.06
C PHE A 3 23.18 -24.61 38.41
N THR A 4 24.07 -23.63 38.52
CA THR A 4 23.93 -22.30 37.89
C THR A 4 24.05 -22.36 36.36
N LEU A 5 24.91 -23.25 35.86
CA LEU A 5 25.08 -23.46 34.42
C LEU A 5 23.84 -24.09 33.79
N SER A 6 23.19 -25.03 34.50
CA SER A 6 21.93 -25.67 34.04
C SER A 6 20.75 -24.69 34.01
N ILE A 7 20.66 -23.78 34.96
CA ILE A 7 19.62 -22.74 34.96
C ILE A 7 19.84 -21.72 33.84
N LEU A 8 21.11 -21.35 33.58
CA LEU A 8 21.43 -20.45 32.47
C LEU A 8 21.14 -21.08 31.10
N ALA A 9 21.42 -22.37 30.94
CA ALA A 9 21.10 -23.13 29.72
C ALA A 9 19.59 -23.26 29.49
N LEU A 10 18.80 -23.51 30.56
CA LEU A 10 17.34 -23.55 30.49
C LEU A 10 16.72 -22.18 30.13
N LEU A 11 17.25 -21.10 30.70
CA LEU A 11 16.85 -19.74 30.35
C LEU A 11 17.20 -19.41 28.90
N ALA A 12 18.37 -19.77 28.41
CA ALA A 12 18.77 -19.57 27.00
C ALA A 12 17.86 -20.34 26.03
N ILE A 13 17.47 -21.59 26.36
CA ILE A 13 16.52 -22.36 25.56
C ILE A 13 15.14 -21.72 25.57
N ALA A 14 14.65 -21.20 26.70
CA ALA A 14 13.38 -20.48 26.78
C ALA A 14 13.37 -19.20 25.95
N PHE A 15 14.49 -18.49 25.86
CA PHE A 15 14.64 -17.32 24.98
C PHE A 15 14.67 -17.68 23.48
N LEU A 16 15.23 -18.84 23.11
CA LEU A 16 15.30 -19.29 21.72
C LEU A 16 13.95 -19.80 21.19
N VAL A 17 13.10 -20.36 22.06
CA VAL A 17 11.75 -20.81 21.67
C VAL A 17 10.72 -19.66 21.60
N GLY A 18 11.00 -18.52 22.24
CA GLY A 18 10.07 -17.38 22.36
C GLY A 18 10.01 -16.45 21.14
N CYS A 19 10.77 -16.65 20.09
CA CYS A 19 10.89 -15.68 18.99
C CYS A 19 10.08 -16.00 17.73
N SER A 20 9.16 -16.97 17.75
CA SER A 20 8.27 -17.14 16.61
C SER A 20 7.10 -16.15 16.70
N ALA A 21 7.07 -15.17 15.79
CA ALA A 21 5.92 -14.28 15.65
C ALA A 21 4.68 -15.10 15.32
N LYS A 22 3.76 -15.22 16.29
CA LYS A 22 2.51 -15.95 16.10
C LYS A 22 1.55 -15.11 15.28
N ASP A 23 0.94 -15.70 14.26
CA ASP A 23 -0.18 -15.07 13.53
C ASP A 23 -1.36 -14.92 14.48
N THR A 24 -1.87 -13.70 14.62
CA THR A 24 -3.00 -13.38 15.51
C THR A 24 -4.29 -13.09 14.75
N ARG A 25 -4.31 -13.30 13.42
CA ARG A 25 -5.55 -13.22 12.65
C ARG A 25 -6.30 -14.53 12.68
N ASP A 26 -7.63 -14.43 12.65
CA ASP A 26 -8.52 -15.57 12.33
C ASP A 26 -8.44 -15.95 10.84
N ASN A 27 -7.24 -15.98 10.28
CA ASN A 27 -7.02 -16.39 8.91
C ASN A 27 -6.82 -17.89 8.84
N LYS A 28 -7.52 -18.53 7.94
CA LYS A 28 -7.29 -19.92 7.58
C LYS A 28 -5.93 -20.17 6.94
N LEU A 29 -5.23 -19.10 6.51
CA LEU A 29 -3.91 -19.16 5.87
C LEU A 29 -2.80 -18.75 6.82
N SER A 30 -1.69 -19.46 6.73
CA SER A 30 -0.45 -19.13 7.44
C SER A 30 0.23 -17.86 6.87
N ASN A 31 1.14 -17.25 7.64
CA ASN A 31 1.92 -16.11 7.19
C ASN A 31 2.73 -16.40 5.91
N SER A 32 3.22 -17.64 5.75
CA SER A 32 3.96 -18.06 4.56
C SER A 32 3.07 -18.14 3.33
N GLU A 33 1.82 -18.60 3.47
CA GLU A 33 0.84 -18.65 2.40
C GLU A 33 0.42 -17.24 1.97
N ILE A 34 0.11 -16.36 2.93
CA ILE A 34 -0.17 -14.95 2.63
C ILE A 34 1.02 -14.29 1.91
N THR A 35 2.25 -14.62 2.31
CA THR A 35 3.45 -14.10 1.64
C THR A 35 3.57 -14.61 0.20
N LYS A 36 3.21 -15.87 -0.07
CA LYS A 36 3.17 -16.43 -1.44
C LYS A 36 2.11 -15.73 -2.29
N LEU A 37 0.91 -15.51 -1.73
CA LEU A 37 -0.14 -14.74 -2.41
C LEU A 37 0.33 -13.34 -2.78
N GLY A 38 0.96 -12.63 -1.83
CA GLY A 38 1.49 -11.30 -2.08
C GLY A 38 2.57 -11.26 -3.17
N LYS A 39 3.49 -12.23 -3.19
CA LYS A 39 4.49 -12.35 -4.25
C LYS A 39 3.86 -12.64 -5.62
N LYS A 40 2.83 -13.48 -5.67
CA LYS A 40 2.19 -13.91 -6.91
C LYS A 40 1.22 -12.87 -7.46
N TYR A 41 0.40 -12.28 -6.62
CA TYR A 41 -0.73 -11.45 -7.01
C TYR A 41 -0.64 -10.01 -6.51
N GLY A 42 0.22 -9.71 -5.54
CA GLY A 42 0.42 -8.35 -5.04
C GLY A 42 1.07 -7.46 -6.08
N GLY A 43 0.53 -6.25 -6.26
CA GLY A 43 1.07 -5.30 -7.22
C GLY A 43 0.05 -4.31 -7.71
N VAL A 44 0.30 -3.76 -8.90
CA VAL A 44 -0.56 -2.76 -9.55
C VAL A 44 -1.36 -3.39 -10.67
N TYR A 45 -2.67 -3.24 -10.60
CA TYR A 45 -3.63 -3.66 -11.62
C TYR A 45 -4.03 -2.43 -12.43
N VAL A 46 -3.69 -2.43 -13.71
CA VAL A 46 -3.87 -1.30 -14.63
C VAL A 46 -5.06 -1.60 -15.54
N PHE A 47 -6.14 -0.81 -15.40
CA PHE A 47 -7.39 -0.94 -16.16
C PHE A 47 -7.38 -0.11 -17.44
N ASN A 48 -6.59 0.98 -17.49
CA ASN A 48 -6.36 1.78 -18.67
C ASN A 48 -4.87 2.05 -18.83
N LYS A 49 -4.25 1.32 -19.75
CA LYS A 49 -2.80 1.36 -20.00
C LYS A 49 -2.34 2.73 -20.48
N LYS A 50 -3.07 3.33 -21.43
CA LYS A 50 -2.76 4.64 -22.02
C LYS A 50 -2.68 5.72 -20.92
N TYR A 51 -3.72 5.86 -20.12
CA TYR A 51 -3.75 6.87 -19.07
C TYR A 51 -2.78 6.57 -17.94
N TYR A 52 -2.55 5.31 -17.63
CA TYR A 52 -1.55 4.93 -16.64
C TYR A 52 -0.14 5.37 -17.06
N GLU A 53 0.26 5.12 -18.30
CA GLU A 53 1.57 5.52 -18.83
C GLU A 53 1.71 7.03 -18.92
N GLU A 54 0.66 7.73 -19.35
CA GLU A 54 0.59 9.19 -19.39
C GLU A 54 0.82 9.79 -17.99
N ILE A 55 0.13 9.28 -16.97
CA ILE A 55 0.31 9.73 -15.58
C ILE A 55 1.73 9.43 -15.10
N GLN A 56 2.26 8.23 -15.35
CA GLN A 56 3.62 7.87 -14.94
C GLN A 56 4.66 8.84 -15.52
N GLN A 57 4.48 9.24 -16.78
CA GLN A 57 5.37 10.21 -17.42
C GLN A 57 5.21 11.61 -16.82
N SER A 58 3.97 12.07 -16.61
CA SER A 58 3.68 13.36 -15.99
C SER A 58 4.24 13.46 -14.58
N GLU A 59 3.95 12.48 -13.72
CA GLU A 59 4.42 12.46 -12.33
C GLU A 59 5.96 12.37 -12.23
N ARG A 60 6.62 11.71 -13.18
CA ARG A 60 8.09 11.74 -13.26
C ARG A 60 8.62 13.14 -13.48
N LYS A 61 8.08 13.87 -14.49
CA LYS A 61 8.45 15.26 -14.77
C LYS A 61 8.18 16.18 -13.58
N ARG A 62 7.02 16.02 -12.94
CA ARG A 62 6.65 16.76 -11.73
C ARG A 62 7.65 16.51 -10.60
N LYS A 63 7.97 15.24 -10.34
CA LYS A 63 8.93 14.84 -9.30
C LYS A 63 10.33 15.43 -9.55
N GLU A 64 10.78 15.43 -10.78
CA GLU A 64 12.06 16.04 -11.17
C GLU A 64 12.04 17.56 -10.93
N ALA A 65 10.99 18.25 -11.41
CA ALA A 65 10.83 19.68 -11.20
C ALA A 65 10.74 20.07 -9.71
N ILE A 66 10.06 19.28 -8.88
CA ILE A 66 9.97 19.52 -7.43
C ILE A 66 11.35 19.43 -6.77
N LYS A 67 12.22 18.50 -7.20
CA LYS A 67 13.58 18.40 -6.65
C LYS A 67 14.46 19.62 -6.89
N GLU A 68 14.18 20.38 -7.95
CA GLU A 68 14.91 21.60 -8.30
C GLU A 68 14.43 22.83 -7.52
N LEU A 69 13.28 22.72 -6.82
CA LEU A 69 12.73 23.83 -6.04
C LEU A 69 13.54 24.04 -4.76
N LYS A 70 13.83 25.33 -4.47
CA LYS A 70 14.41 25.73 -3.18
C LYS A 70 13.31 25.73 -2.13
N GLY A 71 13.44 24.88 -1.12
CA GLY A 71 12.54 24.84 0.01
C GLY A 71 12.94 25.80 1.13
N ARG A 72 11.98 26.23 1.94
CA ARG A 72 12.22 26.91 3.22
C ARG A 72 12.65 25.87 4.24
N ASP A 73 13.79 26.05 4.86
CA ASP A 73 14.27 25.16 5.94
C ASP A 73 13.32 25.21 7.14
N LEU A 74 12.90 24.05 7.59
CA LEU A 74 12.05 23.84 8.78
C LEU A 74 12.84 23.31 9.98
N GLY A 75 14.15 23.11 9.83
CA GLY A 75 15.01 22.46 10.81
C GLY A 75 15.02 20.91 10.66
N GLY A 76 16.05 20.27 11.24
CA GLY A 76 16.18 18.81 11.22
C GLY A 76 16.33 18.19 9.82
N GLY A 77 16.74 18.98 8.82
CA GLY A 77 16.87 18.50 7.42
C GLY A 77 15.55 18.48 6.64
N LEU A 78 14.48 19.07 7.18
CA LEU A 78 13.18 19.19 6.52
C LEU A 78 13.05 20.53 5.79
N TYR A 79 12.46 20.48 4.58
CA TYR A 79 12.23 21.68 3.75
C TYR A 79 10.78 21.75 3.31
N ALA A 80 10.14 22.91 3.50
CA ALA A 80 8.83 23.21 2.92
C ALA A 80 9.01 23.74 1.50
N VAL A 81 8.38 23.10 0.53
CA VAL A 81 8.47 23.45 -0.89
C VAL A 81 7.10 23.94 -1.39
N ASP A 82 7.06 25.10 -2.06
CA ASP A 82 5.85 25.56 -2.75
C ASP A 82 5.80 24.96 -4.16
N THR A 83 4.82 24.08 -4.39
CA THR A 83 4.68 23.34 -5.65
C THR A 83 3.85 24.08 -6.71
N LYS A 84 3.34 25.28 -6.45
CA LYS A 84 2.45 26.03 -7.36
C LYS A 84 3.00 26.17 -8.77
N SER A 85 4.30 26.50 -8.90
CA SER A 85 4.96 26.63 -10.20
C SER A 85 5.02 25.31 -10.97
N VAL A 86 5.20 24.19 -10.25
CA VAL A 86 5.19 22.86 -10.85
C VAL A 86 3.77 22.45 -11.25
N ASP A 87 2.78 22.78 -10.42
CA ASP A 87 1.37 22.51 -10.71
C ASP A 87 0.86 23.27 -11.93
N GLN A 88 1.35 24.49 -12.13
CA GLN A 88 1.07 25.31 -13.33
C GLN A 88 1.76 24.75 -14.58
N LYS A 89 3.04 24.35 -14.46
CA LYS A 89 3.84 23.85 -15.59
C LYS A 89 3.45 22.42 -16.00
N PHE A 90 3.09 21.61 -15.04
CA PHE A 90 2.73 20.20 -15.21
C PHE A 90 1.41 19.90 -14.48
N PRO A 91 0.26 20.36 -15.00
CA PRO A 91 -1.02 20.12 -14.38
C PRO A 91 -1.35 18.63 -14.36
N GLN A 92 -2.03 18.19 -13.31
CA GLN A 92 -2.50 16.81 -13.18
C GLN A 92 -3.76 16.62 -14.04
N THR A 93 -3.59 16.66 -15.36
CA THR A 93 -4.67 16.57 -16.35
C THR A 93 -4.31 15.51 -17.39
N LEU A 94 -5.27 14.65 -17.71
CA LEU A 94 -5.16 13.63 -18.76
C LEU A 94 -5.36 14.22 -20.15
N SER A 95 -5.00 13.46 -21.19
CA SER A 95 -5.22 13.85 -22.59
C SER A 95 -6.70 14.02 -22.95
N ASN A 96 -7.64 13.49 -22.16
CA ASN A 96 -9.08 13.75 -22.31
C ASN A 96 -9.57 15.03 -21.58
N GLY A 97 -8.66 15.85 -21.04
CA GLY A 97 -8.97 17.07 -20.31
C GLY A 97 -9.43 16.88 -18.86
N LYS A 98 -9.57 15.63 -18.38
CA LYS A 98 -9.99 15.37 -16.99
C LYS A 98 -8.81 15.45 -16.03
N LYS A 99 -9.05 16.04 -14.86
CA LYS A 99 -8.09 16.01 -13.75
C LYS A 99 -7.98 14.58 -13.21
N TYR A 100 -6.75 14.09 -13.04
CA TYR A 100 -6.52 12.83 -12.35
C TYR A 100 -6.05 13.05 -10.89
N TYR A 101 -6.23 12.03 -10.08
CA TYR A 101 -5.78 11.97 -8.71
C TYR A 101 -4.83 10.79 -8.56
N THR A 102 -3.79 10.96 -7.75
CA THR A 102 -2.74 9.94 -7.57
C THR A 102 -3.10 8.90 -6.53
N THR A 103 -4.06 9.24 -5.65
CA THR A 103 -4.61 8.34 -4.65
C THR A 103 -6.07 8.69 -4.37
N TYR A 104 -6.81 7.77 -3.76
CA TYR A 104 -8.16 8.06 -3.25
C TYR A 104 -8.15 9.17 -2.18
N ILE A 105 -7.09 9.25 -1.36
CA ILE A 105 -6.93 10.29 -0.34
C ILE A 105 -6.81 11.68 -0.99
N ASP A 106 -6.08 11.79 -2.11
CA ASP A 106 -5.94 13.07 -2.84
C ASP A 106 -7.29 13.51 -3.41
N TYR A 107 -8.07 12.57 -3.92
CA TYR A 107 -9.44 12.86 -4.36
C TYR A 107 -10.32 13.35 -3.21
N GLU A 108 -10.39 12.62 -2.10
CA GLU A 108 -11.22 12.98 -0.95
C GLU A 108 -10.83 14.33 -0.35
N ARG A 109 -9.52 14.60 -0.27
CA ARG A 109 -9.00 15.90 0.21
C ARG A 109 -9.39 17.05 -0.71
N ALA A 110 -9.29 16.87 -2.02
CA ALA A 110 -9.56 17.90 -3.01
C ALA A 110 -11.07 18.14 -3.21
N SER A 111 -11.87 17.08 -3.26
CA SER A 111 -13.30 17.13 -3.55
C SER A 111 -14.17 17.34 -2.31
N LYS A 112 -13.65 17.02 -1.10
CA LYS A 112 -14.42 16.91 0.15
C LYS A 112 -15.52 15.85 0.08
N LYS A 113 -15.45 14.93 -0.87
CA LYS A 113 -16.38 13.80 -1.05
C LYS A 113 -15.64 12.51 -0.69
N ILE A 114 -16.34 11.55 -0.08
CA ILE A 114 -15.83 10.19 0.15
C ILE A 114 -15.99 9.41 -1.15
N LEU A 115 -14.94 8.66 -1.51
CA LEU A 115 -14.99 7.82 -2.69
C LEU A 115 -15.98 6.66 -2.45
N PRO A 116 -16.90 6.36 -3.39
CA PRO A 116 -17.81 5.23 -3.25
C PRO A 116 -17.05 3.90 -3.23
N ASN A 117 -17.73 2.84 -2.78
CA ASN A 117 -17.16 1.49 -2.84
C ASN A 117 -16.77 1.12 -4.28
N ILE A 118 -15.69 0.35 -4.40
CA ILE A 118 -15.24 -0.16 -5.69
C ILE A 118 -16.36 -0.99 -6.32
N SER A 119 -16.71 -0.70 -7.57
CA SER A 119 -17.76 -1.44 -8.26
C SER A 119 -17.32 -2.88 -8.58
N SER A 120 -18.29 -3.80 -8.66
CA SER A 120 -18.06 -5.20 -9.01
C SER A 120 -17.31 -5.36 -10.34
N PHE A 121 -17.48 -4.45 -11.28
CA PHE A 121 -16.76 -4.44 -12.56
C PHE A 121 -15.23 -4.51 -12.38
N TYR A 122 -14.67 -3.73 -11.46
CA TYR A 122 -13.22 -3.72 -11.19
C TYR A 122 -12.82 -4.91 -10.32
N GLU A 123 -13.63 -5.24 -9.32
CA GLU A 123 -13.38 -6.40 -8.45
C GLU A 123 -13.31 -7.70 -9.26
N ASP A 124 -14.27 -7.94 -10.15
CA ASP A 124 -14.34 -9.15 -10.96
C ASP A 124 -13.13 -9.29 -11.89
N LYS A 125 -12.63 -8.19 -12.43
CA LYS A 125 -11.39 -8.20 -13.21
C LYS A 125 -10.17 -8.59 -12.38
N ILE A 126 -10.08 -8.12 -11.14
CA ILE A 126 -9.01 -8.54 -10.21
C ILE A 126 -9.17 -10.01 -9.84
N LYS A 127 -10.38 -10.47 -9.53
CA LYS A 127 -10.70 -11.85 -9.17
C LYS A 127 -10.37 -12.84 -10.29
N ARG A 128 -10.53 -12.46 -11.56
CA ARG A 128 -10.11 -13.31 -12.70
C ARG A 128 -8.62 -13.64 -12.66
N ILE A 129 -7.80 -12.74 -12.16
CA ILE A 129 -6.34 -12.94 -12.06
C ILE A 129 -5.96 -13.66 -10.78
N THR A 130 -6.52 -13.21 -9.66
CA THR A 130 -6.16 -13.75 -8.33
C THR A 130 -6.84 -15.08 -8.03
N GLY A 131 -8.03 -15.28 -8.56
CA GLY A 131 -8.99 -16.28 -8.10
C GLY A 131 -9.75 -15.80 -6.86
N GLU A 132 -10.97 -16.30 -6.67
CA GLU A 132 -11.86 -15.92 -5.56
C GLU A 132 -11.21 -16.14 -4.19
N GLU A 133 -10.52 -17.27 -3.99
CA GLU A 133 -9.91 -17.62 -2.71
C GLU A 133 -8.78 -16.67 -2.33
N ALA A 134 -7.92 -16.29 -3.27
CA ALA A 134 -6.84 -15.35 -2.99
C ALA A 134 -7.36 -13.92 -2.81
N TYR A 135 -8.42 -13.55 -3.54
CA TYR A 135 -9.05 -12.23 -3.43
C TYR A 135 -9.60 -11.95 -2.03
N LYS A 136 -10.13 -12.96 -1.33
CA LYS A 136 -10.64 -12.82 0.06
C LYS A 136 -9.61 -12.26 1.04
N TYR A 137 -8.33 -12.45 0.78
CA TYR A 137 -7.23 -11.98 1.63
C TYR A 137 -6.57 -10.72 1.11
N ALA A 138 -7.00 -10.22 -0.05
CA ALA A 138 -6.46 -9.04 -0.68
C ALA A 138 -7.00 -7.76 -0.03
N SER A 139 -6.14 -6.75 0.08
CA SER A 139 -6.54 -5.37 0.30
C SER A 139 -6.39 -4.64 -1.03
N VAL A 140 -7.50 -4.12 -1.55
CA VAL A 140 -7.57 -3.40 -2.82
C VAL A 140 -7.77 -1.92 -2.54
N LEU A 141 -6.87 -1.09 -3.07
CA LEU A 141 -6.92 0.36 -2.89
C LEU A 141 -6.79 1.06 -4.24
N PRO A 142 -7.69 2.01 -4.55
CA PRO A 142 -7.54 2.86 -5.72
C PRO A 142 -6.21 3.62 -5.71
N LEU A 143 -5.49 3.58 -6.81
CA LEU A 143 -4.34 4.43 -7.07
C LEU A 143 -4.78 5.59 -7.98
N TYR A 144 -4.51 5.50 -9.29
CA TYR A 144 -4.90 6.56 -10.21
C TYR A 144 -6.37 6.47 -10.60
N LEU A 145 -7.04 7.61 -10.51
CA LEU A 145 -8.45 7.75 -10.90
C LEU A 145 -8.74 9.15 -11.44
N TYR A 146 -9.81 9.29 -12.18
CA TYR A 146 -10.42 10.57 -12.52
C TYR A 146 -11.94 10.47 -12.36
N ILE A 147 -12.62 11.60 -12.39
CA ILE A 147 -14.09 11.65 -12.33
C ILE A 147 -14.61 11.93 -13.75
N ASP A 148 -15.55 11.12 -14.20
CA ASP A 148 -16.17 11.27 -15.52
C ASP A 148 -17.24 12.39 -15.56
N ASP A 149 -17.94 12.51 -16.67
CA ASP A 149 -18.97 13.53 -16.85
C ASP A 149 -20.27 13.25 -16.06
N ASN A 150 -20.43 12.02 -15.56
CA ASN A 150 -21.56 11.60 -14.73
C ASN A 150 -21.27 11.74 -13.23
N ASP A 151 -20.16 12.37 -12.84
CA ASP A 151 -19.65 12.46 -11.47
C ASP A 151 -19.26 11.09 -10.87
N GLU A 152 -18.93 10.09 -11.73
CA GLU A 152 -18.54 8.73 -11.33
C GLU A 152 -17.03 8.53 -11.40
N PRO A 153 -16.44 7.80 -10.42
CA PRO A 153 -15.01 7.53 -10.42
C PRO A 153 -14.64 6.47 -11.46
N VAL A 154 -13.72 6.82 -12.34
CA VAL A 154 -13.09 5.89 -13.28
C VAL A 154 -11.70 5.55 -12.78
N TYR A 155 -11.50 4.29 -12.39
CA TYR A 155 -10.22 3.83 -11.88
C TYR A 155 -9.29 3.45 -13.03
N ILE A 156 -8.14 4.13 -13.09
CA ILE A 156 -7.07 3.85 -14.07
C ILE A 156 -6.21 2.71 -13.57
N SER A 157 -5.95 2.68 -12.26
CA SER A 157 -5.21 1.58 -11.62
C SER A 157 -5.57 1.41 -10.15
N MET A 158 -5.35 0.20 -9.64
CA MET A 158 -5.52 -0.16 -8.23
C MET A 158 -4.30 -0.91 -7.72
N SER A 159 -4.03 -0.75 -6.43
CA SER A 159 -3.04 -1.56 -5.72
C SER A 159 -3.72 -2.74 -5.06
N VAL A 160 -3.18 -3.93 -5.27
CA VAL A 160 -3.58 -5.14 -4.55
C VAL A 160 -2.43 -5.55 -3.65
N SER A 161 -2.70 -5.64 -2.37
CA SER A 161 -1.72 -6.02 -1.36
C SER A 161 -2.25 -7.10 -0.44
N TYR A 162 -1.33 -7.86 0.13
CA TYR A 162 -1.60 -8.87 1.12
C TYR A 162 -0.83 -8.54 2.39
N SER A 163 -1.45 -8.74 3.52
CA SER A 163 -0.82 -8.45 4.80
C SER A 163 -1.25 -9.44 5.85
N TYR A 164 -0.43 -9.60 6.87
CA TYR A 164 -0.76 -10.44 8.03
C TYR A 164 -0.36 -9.74 9.32
N LYS A 165 -1.05 -10.10 10.40
CA LYS A 165 -0.73 -9.63 11.75
C LYS A 165 0.36 -10.51 12.36
N THR A 166 1.34 -9.88 13.01
CA THR A 166 2.32 -10.55 13.84
C THR A 166 2.34 -9.91 15.21
N LYS A 167 2.73 -10.68 16.22
CA LYS A 167 2.99 -10.15 17.53
C LYS A 167 4.48 -9.90 17.67
N LYS A 168 4.88 -8.65 17.90
CA LYS A 168 6.25 -8.28 18.21
C LYS A 168 6.41 -8.23 19.72
N TYR A 169 7.39 -8.94 20.24
CA TYR A 169 7.73 -8.93 21.65
C TYR A 169 8.84 -7.91 21.93
N GLY A 170 8.73 -7.22 23.06
CA GLY A 170 9.66 -6.17 23.48
C GLY A 170 8.98 -5.29 24.51
N PHE A 171 9.66 -4.25 24.95
CA PHE A 171 9.11 -3.27 25.87
C PHE A 171 8.56 -2.09 25.06
N PHE A 172 7.24 -1.89 25.07
CA PHE A 172 6.55 -0.89 24.29
C PHE A 172 5.66 -0.04 25.20
N GLY A 173 5.47 1.22 24.82
CA GLY A 173 4.63 2.17 25.54
C GLY A 173 5.40 3.39 25.99
N ASP A 174 4.68 4.25 26.70
CA ASP A 174 5.16 5.46 27.30
C ASP A 174 4.47 5.69 28.66
N GLU A 175 4.92 6.70 29.41
CA GLU A 175 4.38 7.02 30.72
C GLU A 175 2.89 7.38 30.69
N GLY A 176 2.37 7.90 29.56
CA GLY A 176 0.98 8.31 29.43
C GLY A 176 0.02 7.17 29.08
N ARG A 177 0.50 6.11 28.39
CA ARG A 177 -0.32 4.99 27.91
C ARG A 177 -0.04 3.67 28.59
N GLY A 178 0.96 3.65 29.49
CA GLY A 178 1.44 2.44 30.14
C GLY A 178 2.36 1.63 29.24
N PHE A 179 2.87 0.53 29.81
CA PHE A 179 3.85 -0.35 29.14
C PHE A 179 3.25 -1.71 28.81
N SER A 180 3.67 -2.25 27.68
CA SER A 180 3.31 -3.59 27.22
C SER A 180 4.54 -4.37 26.78
N LEU A 181 4.56 -5.68 27.04
CA LEU A 181 5.63 -6.58 26.63
C LEU A 181 5.46 -7.09 25.19
N SER A 182 4.39 -6.71 24.52
CA SER A 182 4.16 -7.04 23.12
C SER A 182 3.24 -6.02 22.45
N ARG A 183 3.34 -5.91 21.13
CA ARG A 183 2.41 -5.16 20.31
C ARG A 183 2.05 -5.93 19.05
N ASP A 184 0.84 -5.72 18.55
CA ASP A 184 0.45 -6.21 17.23
C ASP A 184 1.08 -5.33 16.14
N GLU A 185 1.60 -5.96 15.10
CA GLU A 185 2.24 -5.32 13.95
C GLU A 185 1.66 -5.91 12.66
N ILE A 186 1.19 -5.05 11.76
CA ILE A 186 0.74 -5.47 10.43
C ILE A 186 1.95 -5.51 9.51
N ARG A 187 2.20 -6.67 8.90
CA ARG A 187 3.25 -6.83 7.90
C ARG A 187 2.65 -6.99 6.51
N TYR A 188 3.00 -6.07 5.64
CA TYR A 188 2.65 -6.13 4.24
C TYR A 188 3.63 -7.01 3.48
N THR A 189 3.12 -7.85 2.60
CA THR A 189 3.96 -8.66 1.73
C THR A 189 4.47 -7.83 0.57
N LYS A 190 5.71 -8.08 0.16
CA LYS A 190 6.27 -7.44 -1.03
C LYS A 190 5.64 -8.07 -2.27
N GLY A 191 4.81 -7.31 -2.99
CA GLY A 191 4.37 -7.59 -4.34
C GLY A 191 4.93 -6.50 -5.26
N GLY A 192 5.43 -6.86 -6.42
CA GLY A 192 6.01 -5.92 -7.38
C GLY A 192 5.44 -6.13 -8.78
N ASN A 193 4.38 -6.91 -8.88
CA ASN A 193 3.78 -7.24 -10.15
C ASN A 193 3.03 -6.05 -10.75
N LYS A 194 2.93 -6.04 -12.08
CA LYS A 194 2.10 -5.11 -12.81
C LYS A 194 1.25 -5.92 -13.80
N PHE A 195 -0.07 -5.85 -13.65
CA PHE A 195 -1.03 -6.54 -14.47
C PHE A 195 -1.78 -5.53 -15.32
N TYR A 196 -1.61 -5.60 -16.63
CA TYR A 196 -2.38 -4.81 -17.58
C TYR A 196 -3.63 -5.61 -17.96
N ILE A 197 -4.78 -5.18 -17.49
CA ILE A 197 -6.05 -5.90 -17.66
C ILE A 197 -6.42 -6.02 -19.13
N GLU A 198 -6.24 -4.93 -19.90
CA GLU A 198 -6.54 -4.90 -21.34
C GLU A 198 -5.72 -5.93 -22.15
N ASP A 199 -4.50 -6.23 -21.72
CA ASP A 199 -3.63 -7.20 -22.41
C ASP A 199 -4.03 -8.66 -22.06
N LEU A 200 -4.61 -8.88 -20.87
CA LEU A 200 -5.08 -10.20 -20.43
C LEU A 200 -6.46 -10.57 -20.99
N GLU A 201 -7.29 -9.58 -21.33
CA GLU A 201 -8.61 -9.80 -21.93
C GLU A 201 -8.54 -10.11 -23.44
N LYS A 202 -7.37 -9.98 -24.05
CA LYS A 202 -7.12 -10.28 -25.48
C LYS A 202 -6.56 -11.70 -25.74
N GLN A 203 -6.24 -12.42 -24.67
CA GLN A 203 -5.76 -13.81 -24.72
C GLN A 203 -6.91 -14.80 -24.54
#